data_e7eb02d92329d4b1b99ddb224cb1272c
#
_entry.id   e7eb02d92329d4b1b99ddb224cb1272c
#
_cell.length_a   1.000
_cell.length_b   1.000
_cell.length_c   1.000
_cell.angle_alpha   90.00
_cell.angle_beta   90.00
_cell.angle_gamma   90.00
#
_symmetry.space_group_name_H-M   'P 1'
#
loop_
_entity.id
_entity.type
_entity.pdbx_description
1 polymer ?
#
loop_
_entity_poly.entity_id
_entity_poly.type
_entity_poly.pdbx_seq_one_letter_code
_entity_poly.pdbx_strand_id
1 'polypeptide(L)'
;MFDKHKRESLLLRDLLKKLIIIVIGSIVAAYGITLALYAGFGGATLAVLWQGIAETFHLSIGMASFVVAVGMILFALIYDKSQIHIGTVLYQIVYSTCVDVFATCHVYSTYRWFNFFIMLLGVILFAVGTGLYASASLGRGSYEAVTFALAEKNNWQVQVC
;
A
#
# COMPACT_ATOMS: atom_id res chain seq x y z
N MET A 1 -4.63 -39.10 -13.91
CA MET A 1 -5.39 -37.95 -14.44
C MET A 1 -6.16 -37.21 -13.35
N PHE A 2 -6.74 -37.88 -12.37
CA PHE A 2 -7.48 -37.30 -11.23
C PHE A 2 -6.63 -36.42 -10.29
N ASP A 3 -5.37 -36.73 -10.10
CA ASP A 3 -4.50 -36.03 -9.15
C ASP A 3 -4.07 -34.62 -9.64
N LYS A 4 -3.89 -34.44 -10.93
CA LYS A 4 -3.52 -33.15 -11.53
C LYS A 4 -4.62 -32.09 -11.37
N HIS A 5 -5.88 -32.48 -11.58
CA HIS A 5 -7.04 -31.58 -11.48
C HIS A 5 -7.30 -31.13 -10.02
N LYS A 6 -7.10 -32.04 -9.06
CA LYS A 6 -7.20 -31.74 -7.63
C LYS A 6 -6.09 -30.79 -7.17
N ARG A 7 -4.88 -30.96 -7.70
CA ARG A 7 -3.74 -30.09 -7.39
C ARG A 7 -3.92 -28.67 -7.96
N GLU A 8 -4.43 -28.55 -9.16
CA GLU A 8 -4.75 -27.25 -9.76
C GLU A 8 -5.85 -26.50 -8.99
N SER A 9 -6.89 -27.21 -8.55
CA SER A 9 -7.96 -26.59 -7.75
C SER A 9 -7.50 -26.12 -6.37
N LEU A 10 -6.55 -26.80 -5.74
CA LEU A 10 -5.95 -26.39 -4.47
C LEU A 10 -5.08 -25.12 -4.66
N LEU A 11 -4.27 -25.09 -5.71
CA LEU A 11 -3.45 -23.92 -6.04
C LEU A 11 -4.30 -22.67 -6.34
N LEU A 12 -5.39 -22.86 -7.08
CA LEU A 12 -6.33 -21.74 -7.36
C LEU A 12 -7.01 -21.24 -6.09
N ARG A 13 -7.42 -22.11 -5.19
CA ARG A 13 -8.01 -21.70 -3.91
C ARG A 13 -7.03 -20.94 -3.04
N ASP A 14 -5.78 -21.36 -2.99
CA ASP A 14 -4.74 -20.65 -2.22
C ASP A 14 -4.41 -19.29 -2.84
N LEU A 15 -4.36 -19.20 -4.16
CA LEU A 15 -4.18 -17.93 -4.86
C LEU A 15 -5.34 -16.97 -4.59
N LEU A 16 -6.59 -17.45 -4.69
CA LEU A 16 -7.77 -16.64 -4.39
C LEU A 16 -7.80 -16.11 -2.96
N LYS A 17 -7.45 -16.96 -1.98
CA LYS A 17 -7.33 -16.53 -0.56
C LYS A 17 -6.31 -15.40 -0.42
N LYS A 18 -5.13 -15.54 -1.03
CA LYS A 18 -4.07 -14.53 -0.99
C LYS A 18 -4.52 -13.22 -1.64
N LEU A 19 -5.20 -13.28 -2.78
CA LEU A 19 -5.75 -12.09 -3.45
C LEU A 19 -6.80 -11.38 -2.59
N ILE A 20 -7.68 -12.13 -1.91
CA ILE A 20 -8.67 -11.56 -0.98
C ILE A 20 -7.97 -10.86 0.18
N ILE A 21 -6.93 -11.46 0.76
CA ILE A 21 -6.15 -10.86 1.85
C ILE A 21 -5.49 -9.55 1.37
N ILE A 22 -4.95 -9.52 0.15
CA ILE A 22 -4.39 -8.31 -0.44
C ILE A 22 -5.44 -7.21 -0.55
N VAL A 23 -6.62 -7.52 -1.08
CA VAL A 23 -7.70 -6.54 -1.25
C VAL A 23 -8.15 -5.99 0.11
N ILE A 24 -8.39 -6.85 1.09
CA ILE A 24 -8.77 -6.43 2.46
C ILE A 24 -7.67 -5.58 3.08
N GLY A 25 -6.41 -6.03 3.01
CA GLY A 25 -5.26 -5.31 3.52
C GLY A 25 -5.11 -3.92 2.88
N SER A 26 -5.32 -3.82 1.55
CA SER A 26 -5.29 -2.56 0.81
C SER A 26 -6.38 -1.59 1.27
N ILE A 27 -7.60 -2.07 1.47
CA ILE A 27 -8.73 -1.25 1.94
C ILE A 27 -8.46 -0.72 3.35
N VAL A 28 -8.01 -1.59 4.27
CA VAL A 28 -7.70 -1.20 5.65
C VAL A 28 -6.53 -0.20 5.69
N ALA A 29 -5.48 -0.43 4.91
CA ALA A 29 -4.35 0.48 4.81
C ALA A 29 -4.74 1.84 4.22
N ALA A 30 -5.56 1.86 3.16
CA ALA A 30 -6.05 3.09 2.55
C ALA A 30 -6.90 3.91 3.51
N TYR A 31 -7.78 3.27 4.27
CA TYR A 31 -8.56 3.95 5.30
C TYR A 31 -7.68 4.51 6.41
N GLY A 32 -6.71 3.72 6.88
CA GLY A 32 -5.76 4.14 7.91
C GLY A 32 -4.93 5.36 7.51
N ILE A 33 -4.35 5.36 6.30
CA ILE A 33 -3.55 6.51 5.84
C ILE A 33 -4.41 7.75 5.62
N THR A 34 -5.64 7.60 5.14
CA THR A 34 -6.55 8.73 4.94
C THR A 34 -6.89 9.39 6.28
N LEU A 35 -7.21 8.61 7.32
CA LEU A 35 -7.41 9.13 8.67
C LEU A 35 -6.18 9.90 9.19
N ALA A 36 -4.99 9.35 9.00
CA ALA A 36 -3.76 9.99 9.48
C ALA A 36 -3.46 11.29 8.73
N LEU A 37 -3.63 11.31 7.40
CA LEU A 37 -3.37 12.48 6.57
C LEU A 37 -4.25 13.67 6.93
N TYR A 38 -5.54 13.44 7.05
CA TYR A 38 -6.51 14.52 7.27
C TYR A 38 -6.64 14.95 8.74
N ALA A 39 -5.99 14.25 9.67
CA ALA A 39 -5.98 14.64 11.08
C ALA A 39 -5.24 15.97 11.38
N GLY A 40 -4.49 16.51 10.40
CA GLY A 40 -3.85 17.82 10.53
C GLY A 40 -2.55 17.86 11.33
N PHE A 41 -1.94 16.70 11.60
CA PHE A 41 -0.63 16.58 12.28
C PHE A 41 0.53 16.31 11.33
N GLY A 42 0.26 16.29 10.03
CA GLY A 42 1.20 15.85 9.00
C GLY A 42 1.08 14.36 8.71
N GLY A 43 1.75 13.91 7.68
CA GLY A 43 1.72 12.53 7.22
C GLY A 43 3.10 11.88 7.20
N ALA A 44 3.13 10.59 6.92
CA ALA A 44 4.36 9.90 6.57
C ALA A 44 5.02 10.56 5.35
N THR A 45 6.33 10.44 5.22
CA THR A 45 7.13 11.13 4.18
C THR A 45 6.56 10.96 2.76
N LEU A 46 6.15 9.74 2.39
CA LEU A 46 5.51 9.49 1.10
C LEU A 46 4.13 10.14 0.98
N ALA A 47 3.37 10.19 2.05
CA ALA A 47 2.05 10.80 2.05
C ALA A 47 2.12 12.32 1.83
N VAL A 48 3.13 12.97 2.39
CA VAL A 48 3.42 14.39 2.14
C VAL A 48 3.82 14.62 0.68
N LEU A 49 4.61 13.71 0.10
CA LEU A 49 4.96 13.76 -1.33
C LEU A 49 3.70 13.66 -2.21
N TRP A 50 2.77 12.74 -1.90
CA TRP A 50 1.52 12.64 -2.65
C TRP A 50 0.66 13.90 -2.53
N GLN A 51 0.57 14.49 -1.33
CA GLN A 51 -0.12 15.77 -1.15
C GLN A 51 0.50 16.88 -1.99
N GLY A 52 1.82 17.02 -1.97
CA GLY A 52 2.51 18.02 -2.78
C GLY A 52 2.28 17.84 -4.28
N ILE A 53 2.31 16.61 -4.80
CA ILE A 53 2.00 16.30 -6.19
C ILE A 53 0.53 16.59 -6.51
N ALA A 54 -0.38 16.18 -5.62
CA ALA A 54 -1.81 16.40 -5.78
C ALA A 54 -2.15 17.90 -5.87
N GLU A 55 -1.58 18.71 -4.99
CA GLU A 55 -1.77 20.16 -5.00
C GLU A 55 -1.16 20.82 -6.24
N THR A 56 0.06 20.42 -6.63
CA THR A 56 0.78 21.02 -7.76
C THR A 56 0.11 20.74 -9.11
N PHE A 57 -0.39 19.52 -9.28
CA PHE A 57 -0.98 19.05 -10.55
C PHE A 57 -2.50 18.97 -10.53
N HIS A 58 -3.14 19.47 -9.47
CA HIS A 58 -4.60 19.40 -9.29
C HIS A 58 -5.18 17.98 -9.42
N LEU A 59 -4.46 16.99 -8.87
CA LEU A 59 -4.86 15.59 -8.85
C LEU A 59 -5.49 15.23 -7.51
N SER A 60 -6.22 14.09 -7.47
CA SER A 60 -6.58 13.48 -6.20
C SER A 60 -5.35 12.87 -5.50
N ILE A 61 -5.42 12.71 -4.17
CA ILE A 61 -4.31 12.11 -3.40
C ILE A 61 -4.07 10.65 -3.82
N GLY A 62 -5.14 9.90 -4.09
CA GLY A 62 -5.03 8.53 -4.59
C GLY A 62 -4.39 8.48 -5.97
N MET A 63 -4.75 9.38 -6.89
CA MET A 63 -4.11 9.47 -8.20
C MET A 63 -2.63 9.84 -8.07
N ALA A 64 -2.29 10.80 -7.22
CA ALA A 64 -0.89 11.16 -6.95
C ALA A 64 -0.10 9.98 -6.37
N SER A 65 -0.68 9.24 -5.42
CA SER A 65 -0.07 8.02 -4.87
C SER A 65 0.15 6.94 -5.94
N PHE A 66 -0.81 6.78 -6.85
CA PHE A 66 -0.72 5.84 -7.97
C PHE A 66 0.42 6.20 -8.92
N VAL A 67 0.53 7.47 -9.32
CA VAL A 67 1.60 7.96 -10.22
C VAL A 67 2.98 7.72 -9.60
N VAL A 68 3.16 8.07 -8.31
CA VAL A 68 4.42 7.83 -7.59
C VAL A 68 4.74 6.33 -7.52
N ALA A 69 3.74 5.50 -7.22
CA ALA A 69 3.94 4.06 -7.14
C ALA A 69 4.28 3.43 -8.50
N VAL A 70 3.66 3.89 -9.59
CA VAL A 70 4.03 3.45 -10.95
C VAL A 70 5.50 3.80 -11.24
N GLY A 71 5.92 5.03 -10.90
CA GLY A 71 7.34 5.42 -11.02
C GLY A 71 8.27 4.51 -10.22
N MET A 72 7.92 4.20 -8.98
CA MET A 72 8.69 3.29 -8.12
C MET A 72 8.72 1.86 -8.68
N ILE A 73 7.58 1.36 -9.16
CA ILE A 73 7.50 0.02 -9.78
C ILE A 73 8.37 -0.05 -11.02
N LEU A 74 8.31 0.96 -11.90
CA LEU A 74 9.16 1.02 -13.09
C LEU A 74 10.64 1.05 -12.72
N PHE A 75 11.00 1.86 -11.72
CA PHE A 75 12.37 1.90 -11.20
C PHE A 75 12.82 0.53 -10.67
N ALA A 76 12.01 -0.12 -9.83
CA ALA A 76 12.32 -1.44 -9.29
C ALA A 76 12.42 -2.51 -10.40
N LEU A 77 11.59 -2.44 -11.45
CA LEU A 77 11.67 -3.35 -12.61
C LEU A 77 12.99 -3.24 -13.38
N ILE A 78 13.61 -2.06 -13.43
CA ILE A 78 14.89 -1.84 -14.08
C ILE A 78 16.02 -2.47 -13.24
N TYR A 79 15.92 -2.41 -11.92
CA TYR A 79 16.98 -2.87 -11.00
C TYR A 79 16.84 -4.35 -10.65
N ASP A 80 15.63 -4.80 -10.27
CA ASP A 80 15.34 -6.18 -9.91
C ASP A 80 13.87 -6.54 -10.10
N LYS A 81 13.59 -7.30 -11.14
CA LYS A 81 12.24 -7.76 -11.49
C LYS A 81 11.63 -8.74 -10.49
N SER A 82 12.47 -9.36 -9.65
CA SER A 82 12.02 -10.41 -8.71
C SER A 82 11.16 -9.87 -7.56
N GLN A 83 11.23 -8.57 -7.30
CA GLN A 83 10.51 -7.90 -6.21
C GLN A 83 9.06 -7.57 -6.56
N ILE A 84 8.72 -7.56 -7.84
CA ILE A 84 7.39 -7.14 -8.32
C ILE A 84 6.60 -8.33 -8.81
N HIS A 85 5.43 -8.52 -8.21
CA HIS A 85 4.50 -9.58 -8.56
C HIS A 85 3.09 -8.99 -8.78
N ILE A 86 2.17 -9.83 -9.20
CA ILE A 86 0.79 -9.42 -9.46
C ILE A 86 0.11 -8.78 -8.24
N GLY A 87 0.48 -9.21 -7.03
CA GLY A 87 -0.02 -8.64 -5.79
C GLY A 87 0.38 -7.19 -5.57
N THR A 88 1.58 -6.77 -6.01
CA THR A 88 2.05 -5.37 -5.94
C THR A 88 1.14 -4.45 -6.77
N VAL A 89 0.81 -4.87 -7.98
CA VAL A 89 -0.04 -4.08 -8.88
C VAL A 89 -1.48 -4.02 -8.36
N LEU A 90 -2.01 -5.17 -7.93
CA LEU A 90 -3.36 -5.25 -7.36
C LEU A 90 -3.48 -4.38 -6.10
N TYR A 91 -2.52 -4.51 -5.17
CA TYR A 91 -2.46 -3.68 -3.97
C TYR A 91 -2.52 -2.20 -4.33
N GLN A 92 -1.68 -1.75 -5.26
CA GLN A 92 -1.58 -0.34 -5.59
C GLN A 92 -2.86 0.22 -6.23
N ILE A 93 -3.50 -0.54 -7.12
CA ILE A 93 -4.77 -0.12 -7.74
C ILE A 93 -5.87 0.00 -6.69
N VAL A 94 -6.07 -1.03 -5.87
CA VAL A 94 -7.10 -1.02 -4.82
C VAL A 94 -6.82 0.08 -3.80
N TYR A 95 -5.58 0.18 -3.35
CA TYR A 95 -5.15 1.15 -2.35
C TYR A 95 -5.42 2.59 -2.81
N SER A 96 -4.93 2.99 -3.99
CA SER A 96 -5.08 4.36 -4.49
C SER A 96 -6.55 4.73 -4.74
N THR A 97 -7.33 3.80 -5.28
CA THR A 97 -8.77 4.01 -5.47
C THR A 97 -9.49 4.19 -4.13
N CYS A 98 -9.17 3.35 -3.14
CA CYS A 98 -9.78 3.45 -1.81
C CYS A 98 -9.36 4.73 -1.08
N VAL A 99 -8.12 5.22 -1.24
CA VAL A 99 -7.68 6.50 -0.69
C VAL A 99 -8.57 7.64 -1.19
N ASP A 100 -8.88 7.68 -2.48
CA ASP A 100 -9.75 8.72 -3.04
C ASP A 100 -11.20 8.60 -2.54
N VAL A 101 -11.73 7.39 -2.44
CA VAL A 101 -13.07 7.15 -1.89
C VAL A 101 -13.13 7.60 -0.42
N PHE A 102 -12.16 7.21 0.39
CA PHE A 102 -12.14 7.56 1.82
C PHE A 102 -11.80 9.02 2.06
N ALA A 103 -11.09 9.69 1.15
CA ALA A 103 -10.85 11.12 1.21
C ALA A 103 -12.14 11.96 1.22
N THR A 104 -13.25 11.41 0.74
CA THR A 104 -14.56 12.08 0.76
C THR A 104 -15.42 11.75 1.99
N CYS A 105 -15.03 10.75 2.79
CA CYS A 105 -15.85 10.14 3.84
C CYS A 105 -15.29 10.37 5.26
N HIS A 106 -14.67 11.52 5.54
CA HIS A 106 -14.07 11.73 6.86
C HIS A 106 -14.75 12.79 7.68
N VAL A 107 -14.81 12.53 8.97
CA VAL A 107 -15.35 13.45 9.97
C VAL A 107 -14.19 13.82 10.90
N TYR A 108 -13.76 15.10 10.85
CA TYR A 108 -12.78 15.64 11.78
C TYR A 108 -13.44 16.59 12.76
N SER A 109 -12.92 16.63 13.96
CA SER A 109 -13.40 17.50 15.01
C SER A 109 -12.60 18.82 15.01
N THR A 110 -13.26 19.88 15.51
CA THR A 110 -12.57 21.13 15.86
C THR A 110 -11.58 20.93 17.02
N TYR A 111 -11.77 19.89 17.85
CA TYR A 111 -10.91 19.59 18.98
C TYR A 111 -9.63 18.85 18.50
N ARG A 112 -8.48 19.51 18.69
CA ARG A 112 -7.16 18.99 18.28
C ARG A 112 -6.81 17.63 18.92
N TRP A 113 -7.18 17.42 20.16
CA TRP A 113 -6.96 16.15 20.86
C TRP A 113 -7.73 14.99 20.26
N PHE A 114 -8.92 15.21 19.80
CA PHE A 114 -9.71 14.17 19.11
C PHE A 114 -9.05 13.76 17.79
N ASN A 115 -8.60 14.74 17.01
CA ASN A 115 -7.87 14.46 15.78
C ASN A 115 -6.56 13.71 16.02
N PHE A 116 -5.88 13.96 17.16
CA PHE A 116 -4.69 13.20 17.53
C PHE A 116 -5.00 11.71 17.72
N PHE A 117 -6.09 11.37 18.41
CA PHE A 117 -6.52 9.96 18.53
C PHE A 117 -6.93 9.34 17.19
N ILE A 118 -7.57 10.12 16.31
CA ILE A 118 -7.89 9.68 14.94
C ILE A 118 -6.59 9.37 14.17
N MET A 119 -5.59 10.21 14.28
CA MET A 119 -4.27 9.98 13.66
C MET A 119 -3.64 8.67 14.18
N LEU A 120 -3.61 8.47 15.50
CA LEU A 120 -3.06 7.22 16.06
C LEU A 120 -3.82 5.98 15.57
N LEU A 121 -5.14 6.04 15.56
CA LEU A 121 -5.97 4.97 15.00
C LEU A 121 -5.64 4.74 13.52
N GLY A 122 -5.48 5.81 12.75
CA GLY A 122 -5.10 5.76 11.35
C GLY A 122 -3.77 5.06 11.12
N VAL A 123 -2.75 5.38 11.93
CA VAL A 123 -1.43 4.74 11.86
C VAL A 123 -1.51 3.24 12.21
N ILE A 124 -2.28 2.87 13.23
CA ILE A 124 -2.49 1.47 13.61
C ILE A 124 -3.18 0.70 12.48
N LEU A 125 -4.25 1.25 11.91
CA LEU A 125 -4.97 0.63 10.80
C LEU A 125 -4.08 0.50 9.56
N PHE A 126 -3.28 1.51 9.26
CA PHE A 126 -2.31 1.46 8.17
C PHE A 126 -1.29 0.33 8.38
N ALA A 127 -0.73 0.21 9.58
CA ALA A 127 0.22 -0.83 9.92
C ALA A 127 -0.41 -2.24 9.83
N VAL A 128 -1.63 -2.42 10.33
CA VAL A 128 -2.37 -3.69 10.21
C VAL A 128 -2.67 -4.02 8.76
N GLY A 129 -3.15 -3.06 7.97
CA GLY A 129 -3.47 -3.25 6.56
C GLY A 129 -2.25 -3.64 5.72
N THR A 130 -1.12 -2.95 5.91
CA THR A 130 0.15 -3.29 5.24
C THR A 130 0.70 -4.64 5.70
N GLY A 131 0.58 -4.98 6.99
CA GLY A 131 0.95 -6.30 7.52
C GLY A 131 0.12 -7.43 6.91
N LEU A 132 -1.19 -7.24 6.76
CA LEU A 132 -2.08 -8.20 6.08
C LEU A 132 -1.67 -8.40 4.61
N TYR A 133 -1.44 -7.31 3.89
CA TYR A 133 -0.95 -7.39 2.52
C TYR A 133 0.37 -8.17 2.44
N ALA A 134 1.35 -7.84 3.28
CA ALA A 134 2.65 -8.49 3.30
C ALA A 134 2.56 -9.99 3.61
N SER A 135 1.61 -10.41 4.46
CA SER A 135 1.38 -11.82 4.82
C SER A 135 0.97 -12.70 3.63
N ALA A 136 0.36 -12.11 2.59
CA ALA A 136 -0.04 -12.83 1.39
C ALA A 136 1.14 -13.34 0.55
N SER A 137 2.34 -12.75 0.72
CA SER A 137 3.59 -13.13 0.01
C SER A 137 3.44 -13.21 -1.53
N LEU A 138 2.63 -12.32 -2.12
CA LEU A 138 2.43 -12.20 -3.57
C LEU A 138 3.05 -10.93 -4.17
N GLY A 139 4.14 -10.47 -3.59
CA GLY A 139 4.87 -9.28 -3.97
C GLY A 139 5.07 -8.33 -2.80
N ARG A 140 5.87 -7.30 -3.03
CA ARG A 140 6.18 -6.24 -2.06
C ARG A 140 5.48 -4.95 -2.44
N GLY A 141 5.23 -4.04 -1.50
CA GLY A 141 4.75 -2.70 -1.80
C GLY A 141 5.73 -1.95 -2.72
N SER A 142 5.28 -0.96 -3.47
CA SER A 142 6.12 -0.23 -4.41
C SER A 142 7.36 0.38 -3.77
N TYR A 143 7.22 0.95 -2.55
CA TYR A 143 8.32 1.50 -1.76
C TYR A 143 9.29 0.41 -1.29
N GLU A 144 8.76 -0.68 -0.73
CA GLU A 144 9.57 -1.81 -0.27
C GLU A 144 10.33 -2.45 -1.42
N ALA A 145 9.68 -2.62 -2.59
CA ALA A 145 10.30 -3.18 -3.78
C ALA A 145 11.53 -2.37 -4.22
N VAL A 146 11.45 -1.03 -4.22
CA VAL A 146 12.60 -0.16 -4.53
C VAL A 146 13.71 -0.31 -3.49
N THR A 147 13.35 -0.32 -2.20
CA THR A 147 14.31 -0.43 -1.10
C THR A 147 15.09 -1.74 -1.18
N PHE A 148 14.39 -2.84 -1.39
CA PHE A 148 15.02 -4.16 -1.49
C PHE A 148 15.82 -4.33 -2.79
N ALA A 149 15.31 -3.83 -3.92
CA ALA A 149 16.05 -3.86 -5.19
C ALA A 149 17.39 -3.11 -5.11
N LEU A 150 17.40 -1.95 -4.45
CA LEU A 150 18.64 -1.18 -4.21
C LEU A 150 19.57 -1.89 -3.23
N ALA A 151 19.03 -2.47 -2.17
CA ALA A 151 19.83 -3.16 -1.16
C ALA A 151 20.50 -4.43 -1.72
N GLU A 152 19.78 -5.25 -2.47
CA GLU A 152 20.33 -6.45 -3.10
C GLU A 152 21.43 -6.10 -4.10
N LYS A 153 21.21 -5.08 -4.93
CA LYS A 153 22.22 -4.67 -5.92
C LYS A 153 23.50 -4.13 -5.29
N ASN A 154 23.40 -3.46 -4.14
CA ASN A 154 24.56 -2.86 -3.46
C ASN A 154 25.10 -3.74 -2.32
N ASN A 155 24.60 -4.96 -2.13
CA ASN A 155 24.92 -5.84 -1.01
C ASN A 155 24.72 -5.16 0.37
N TRP A 156 23.72 -4.30 0.48
CA TRP A 156 23.40 -3.65 1.74
C TRP A 156 22.50 -4.55 2.60
N GLN A 157 22.78 -4.57 3.90
CA GLN A 157 21.89 -5.26 4.83
C GLN A 157 20.67 -4.38 5.09
N VAL A 158 19.49 -4.83 4.63
CA VAL A 158 18.21 -4.21 5.02
C VAL A 158 17.89 -4.72 6.41
N GLN A 159 18.04 -3.88 7.42
CA GLN A 159 17.52 -4.17 8.75
C GLN A 159 16.00 -4.02 8.68
N VAL A 160 15.30 -5.14 8.75
CA VAL A 160 13.85 -5.14 8.94
C VAL A 160 13.60 -4.81 10.41
N CYS A 161 13.20 -3.57 10.68
CA CYS A 161 12.68 -3.15 11.98
C CYS A 161 11.23 -3.53 12.10
#